data_aff12f5d263dfbb644e032399ad0843f
#
_entry.id   aff12f5d263dfbb644e032399ad0843f
#
_cell.length_a   1.000
_cell.length_b   1.000
_cell.length_c   1.000
_cell.angle_alpha   90.00
_cell.angle_beta   90.00
_cell.angle_gamma   90.00
#
_symmetry.space_group_name_H-M   'P 1'
#
loop_
_entity.id
_entity.type
_entity.pdbx_description
1 polymer ?
#
loop_
_entity_poly.entity_id
_entity_poly.type
_entity_poly.pdbx_seq_one_letter_code
_entity_poly.pdbx_strand_id
1 'polypeptide(L)'
;MNFYLLFKSLHLIAVISWMAGLLYLPRIFVYHVENLEKEEAIEIFKIMERRLYFFIMRPAMITTWLFGVILIYINGLDIFSQLWMHIKLFLVIFLTIYHEYLGICLKSLKLKTNTKSSKFFRIINEVPTVILILIIFIVIFKPI
;
A
#
# COMPACT_ATOMS: atom_id res chain seq x y z
N MET A 1 17.87 13.09 22.50
CA MET A 1 16.87 12.88 21.44
C MET A 1 16.12 11.58 21.68
N ASN A 2 14.81 11.60 21.53
CA ASN A 2 13.99 10.39 21.70
C ASN A 2 13.93 9.62 20.39
N PHE A 3 14.75 8.59 20.26
CA PHE A 3 14.80 7.80 19.01
C PHE A 3 13.50 7.05 18.74
N TYR A 4 12.78 6.63 19.78
CA TYR A 4 11.49 5.97 19.60
C TYR A 4 10.49 6.88 18.87
N LEU A 5 10.37 8.13 19.33
CA LEU A 5 9.46 9.08 18.70
C LEU A 5 9.90 9.45 17.28
N LEU A 6 11.22 9.55 17.07
CA LEU A 6 11.75 9.81 15.72
C LEU A 6 11.39 8.69 14.76
N PHE A 7 11.68 7.44 15.10
CA PHE A 7 11.40 6.31 14.24
C PHE A 7 9.91 6.08 14.07
N LYS A 8 9.11 6.35 15.11
CA LYS A 8 7.66 6.27 15.01
C LYS A 8 7.13 7.29 14.00
N SER A 9 7.64 8.52 14.03
CA SER A 9 7.26 9.57 13.08
C SER A 9 7.63 9.19 11.65
N LEU A 10 8.84 8.68 11.44
CA LEU A 10 9.28 8.26 10.11
C LEU A 10 8.46 7.08 9.61
N HIS A 11 8.11 6.16 10.50
CA HIS A 11 7.24 5.03 10.17
C HIS A 11 5.86 5.51 9.71
N LEU A 12 5.26 6.46 10.43
CA LEU A 12 3.96 7.01 10.07
C LEU A 12 4.00 7.73 8.72
N ILE A 13 5.05 8.50 8.46
CA ILE A 13 5.21 9.19 7.17
C ILE A 13 5.26 8.16 6.03
N ALA A 14 6.04 7.09 6.22
CA ALA A 14 6.13 6.04 5.22
C ALA A 14 4.79 5.32 5.02
N VAL A 15 4.07 5.02 6.10
CA VAL A 15 2.75 4.38 6.03
C VAL A 15 1.77 5.24 5.26
N ILE A 16 1.73 6.54 5.56
CA ILE A 16 0.81 7.47 4.88
C ILE A 16 1.13 7.53 3.39
N SER A 17 2.40 7.63 3.03
CA SER A 17 2.82 7.67 1.63
C SER A 17 2.45 6.39 0.89
N TRP A 18 2.69 5.24 1.52
CA TRP A 18 2.35 3.94 0.93
C TRP A 18 0.84 3.79 0.75
N MET A 19 0.07 4.13 1.78
CA MET A 19 -1.40 4.03 1.70
C MET A 19 -1.97 4.97 0.67
N ALA A 20 -1.45 6.19 0.54
CA ALA A 20 -1.88 7.12 -0.50
C ALA A 20 -1.72 6.51 -1.89
N GLY A 21 -0.57 5.86 -2.14
CA GLY A 21 -0.34 5.18 -3.40
C GLY A 21 -1.26 3.99 -3.62
N LEU A 22 -1.44 3.15 -2.59
CA LEU A 22 -2.33 1.99 -2.68
C LEU A 22 -3.78 2.39 -2.95
N LEU A 23 -4.21 3.53 -2.44
CA LEU A 23 -5.57 4.02 -2.64
C LEU A 23 -5.75 4.70 -4.00
N TYR A 24 -4.68 5.17 -4.61
CA TYR A 24 -4.78 5.94 -5.85
C TYR A 24 -4.45 5.13 -7.10
N LEU A 25 -3.51 4.19 -7.04
CA LEU A 25 -3.08 3.45 -8.22
C LEU A 25 -4.22 2.71 -8.93
N PRO A 26 -5.12 1.99 -8.22
CA PRO A 26 -6.24 1.34 -8.91
C PRO A 26 -7.17 2.32 -9.62
N ARG A 27 -7.29 3.55 -9.12
CA ARG A 27 -8.08 4.58 -9.81
C ARG A 27 -7.45 4.96 -11.15
N ILE A 28 -6.13 5.05 -11.20
CA ILE A 28 -5.45 5.30 -12.48
C ILE A 28 -5.70 4.14 -13.44
N PHE A 29 -5.68 2.91 -12.94
CA PHE A 29 -5.99 1.73 -13.76
C PHE A 29 -7.40 1.80 -14.34
N VAL A 30 -8.39 2.29 -13.56
CA VAL A 30 -9.75 2.48 -14.04
C VAL A 30 -9.76 3.39 -15.28
N TYR A 31 -9.12 4.55 -15.17
CA TYR A 31 -9.06 5.49 -16.28
C TYR A 31 -8.28 4.94 -17.47
N HIS A 32 -7.21 4.21 -17.19
CA HIS A 32 -6.43 3.55 -18.23
C HIS A 32 -7.31 2.60 -19.06
N VAL A 33 -8.05 1.73 -18.39
CA VAL A 33 -8.92 0.75 -19.05
C VAL A 33 -10.07 1.44 -19.81
N GLU A 34 -10.60 2.52 -19.26
CA GLU A 34 -11.72 3.24 -19.89
C GLU A 34 -11.30 4.07 -21.11
N ASN A 35 -9.99 4.27 -21.32
CA ASN A 35 -9.47 5.11 -22.39
C ASN A 35 -8.50 4.37 -23.32
N LEU A 36 -8.70 3.07 -23.50
CA LEU A 36 -7.79 2.23 -24.31
C LEU A 36 -7.67 2.69 -25.76
N GLU A 37 -8.67 3.39 -26.28
CA GLU A 37 -8.66 3.89 -27.65
C GLU A 37 -7.91 5.21 -27.81
N LYS A 38 -7.57 5.87 -26.70
CA LYS A 38 -6.89 7.17 -26.69
C LYS A 38 -5.41 6.99 -26.39
N GLU A 39 -4.60 6.82 -27.43
CA GLU A 39 -3.17 6.51 -27.25
C GLU A 39 -2.42 7.57 -26.43
N GLU A 40 -2.73 8.85 -26.63
CA GLU A 40 -2.08 9.91 -25.86
C GLU A 40 -2.39 9.80 -24.36
N ALA A 41 -3.65 9.51 -24.03
CA ALA A 41 -4.05 9.33 -22.64
C ALA A 41 -3.36 8.12 -22.01
N ILE A 42 -3.28 7.01 -22.77
CA ILE A 42 -2.63 5.77 -22.30
C ILE A 42 -1.16 6.03 -21.95
N GLU A 43 -0.45 6.77 -22.80
CA GLU A 43 0.95 7.07 -22.55
C GLU A 43 1.13 7.89 -21.26
N ILE A 44 0.23 8.84 -21.00
CA ILE A 44 0.24 9.62 -19.76
C ILE A 44 -0.04 8.71 -18.56
N PHE A 45 -1.06 7.86 -18.66
CA PHE A 45 -1.41 6.95 -17.56
C PHE A 45 -0.27 5.97 -17.25
N LYS A 46 0.41 5.45 -18.27
CA LYS A 46 1.56 4.58 -18.07
C LYS A 46 2.66 5.27 -17.27
N ILE A 47 2.93 6.54 -17.58
CA ILE A 47 3.94 7.32 -16.85
C ILE A 47 3.50 7.52 -15.40
N MET A 48 2.24 7.90 -15.18
CA MET A 48 1.70 8.11 -13.84
C MET A 48 1.77 6.84 -13.00
N GLU A 49 1.32 5.71 -13.57
CA GLU A 49 1.33 4.42 -12.90
C GLU A 49 2.74 3.99 -12.51
N ARG A 50 3.68 4.11 -13.44
CA ARG A 50 5.06 3.70 -13.21
C ARG A 50 5.72 4.56 -12.13
N ARG A 51 5.54 5.88 -12.21
CA ARG A 51 6.15 6.78 -11.23
C ARG A 51 5.55 6.59 -9.84
N LEU A 52 4.23 6.44 -9.77
CA LEU A 52 3.57 6.21 -8.49
C LEU A 52 4.04 4.91 -7.86
N TYR A 53 4.08 3.82 -8.63
CA TYR A 53 4.43 2.50 -8.11
C TYR A 53 5.92 2.41 -7.72
N PHE A 54 6.82 2.79 -8.63
CA PHE A 54 8.25 2.57 -8.42
C PHE A 54 8.93 3.69 -7.62
N PHE A 55 8.43 4.92 -7.68
CA PHE A 55 9.11 6.05 -7.04
C PHE A 55 8.48 6.44 -5.71
N ILE A 56 7.23 6.07 -5.46
CA ILE A 56 6.54 6.41 -4.22
C ILE A 56 6.14 5.17 -3.43
N MET A 57 5.38 4.27 -4.05
CA MET A 57 4.81 3.11 -3.33
C MET A 57 5.87 2.11 -2.87
N ARG A 58 6.75 1.68 -3.77
CA ARG A 58 7.76 0.69 -3.43
C ARG A 58 8.75 1.19 -2.37
N PRO A 59 9.34 2.40 -2.52
CA PRO A 59 10.18 2.93 -1.44
C PRO A 59 9.43 3.12 -0.13
N ALA A 60 8.17 3.58 -0.18
CA ALA A 60 7.38 3.76 1.02
C ALA A 60 7.07 2.43 1.71
N MET A 61 6.77 1.38 0.95
CA MET A 61 6.55 0.04 1.50
C MET A 61 7.80 -0.46 2.22
N ILE A 62 8.95 -0.38 1.56
CA ILE A 62 10.21 -0.83 2.13
C ILE A 62 10.53 -0.05 3.39
N THR A 63 10.36 1.26 3.38
CA THR A 63 10.61 2.13 4.53
C THR A 63 9.64 1.82 5.67
N THR A 64 8.37 1.54 5.35
CA THR A 64 7.37 1.14 6.35
C THR A 64 7.80 -0.13 7.09
N TRP A 65 8.23 -1.15 6.36
CA TRP A 65 8.70 -2.38 6.97
C TRP A 65 9.98 -2.17 7.78
N LEU A 66 10.92 -1.40 7.24
CA LEU A 66 12.19 -1.13 7.93
C LEU A 66 11.96 -0.45 9.28
N PHE A 67 11.22 0.65 9.28
CA PHE A 67 10.96 1.37 10.53
C PHE A 67 10.03 0.60 11.44
N GLY A 68 9.11 -0.19 10.90
CA GLY A 68 8.27 -1.06 11.71
C GLY A 68 9.11 -2.08 12.49
N VAL A 69 10.07 -2.73 11.84
CA VAL A 69 10.97 -3.67 12.47
C VAL A 69 11.84 -2.98 13.53
N ILE A 70 12.35 -1.78 13.23
CA ILE A 70 13.14 -1.01 14.18
C ILE A 70 12.31 -0.68 15.43
N LEU A 71 11.05 -0.30 15.26
CA LEU A 71 10.17 -0.01 16.40
C LEU A 71 9.90 -1.24 17.25
N ILE A 72 9.74 -2.41 16.64
CA ILE A 72 9.58 -3.65 17.37
C ILE A 72 10.84 -3.94 18.20
N TYR A 73 12.00 -3.75 17.61
CA TYR A 73 13.27 -3.95 18.30
C TYR A 73 13.41 -3.00 19.51
N ILE A 74 13.04 -1.73 19.34
CA ILE A 74 13.12 -0.73 20.42
C ILE A 74 12.15 -1.06 21.55
N ASN A 75 10.92 -1.47 21.20
CA ASN A 75 9.89 -1.80 22.20
C ASN A 75 10.11 -3.15 22.88
N GLY A 76 10.94 -4.02 22.29
CA GLY A 76 11.17 -5.36 22.80
C GLY A 76 10.22 -6.39 22.23
N LEU A 77 10.64 -7.67 22.28
CA LEU A 77 9.87 -8.77 21.68
C LEU A 77 8.61 -9.12 22.49
N ASP A 78 8.45 -8.57 23.69
CA ASP A 78 7.26 -8.79 24.51
C ASP A 78 5.98 -8.35 23.81
N ILE A 79 6.10 -7.44 22.84
CA ILE A 79 4.94 -6.96 22.06
C ILE A 79 4.27 -8.09 21.29
N PHE A 80 5.00 -9.16 20.96
CA PHE A 80 4.43 -10.33 20.28
C PHE A 80 3.52 -11.17 21.16
N SER A 81 3.49 -10.94 22.47
CA SER A 81 2.53 -11.60 23.37
C SER A 81 1.11 -11.02 23.19
N GLN A 82 0.98 -9.88 22.52
CA GLN A 82 -0.29 -9.19 22.36
C GLN A 82 -0.96 -9.52 21.03
N LEU A 83 -2.24 -9.85 21.10
CA LEU A 83 -3.00 -10.28 19.92
C LEU A 83 -3.09 -9.17 18.87
N TRP A 84 -3.22 -7.90 19.30
CA TRP A 84 -3.35 -6.80 18.34
C TRP A 84 -2.16 -6.69 17.40
N MET A 85 -0.96 -7.03 17.90
CA MET A 85 0.25 -6.99 17.07
C MET A 85 0.20 -8.08 15.98
N HIS A 86 -0.28 -9.28 16.33
CA HIS A 86 -0.42 -10.36 15.36
C HIS A 86 -1.43 -10.01 14.27
N ILE A 87 -2.55 -9.41 14.65
CA ILE A 87 -3.58 -8.99 13.69
C ILE A 87 -3.03 -7.88 12.79
N LYS A 88 -2.33 -6.91 13.36
CA LYS A 88 -1.70 -5.84 12.59
C LYS A 88 -0.71 -6.40 11.57
N LEU A 89 0.16 -7.31 11.99
CA LEU A 89 1.14 -7.91 11.09
C LEU A 89 0.46 -8.69 9.96
N PHE A 90 -0.59 -9.44 10.28
CA PHE A 90 -1.37 -10.15 9.27
C PHE A 90 -1.92 -9.18 8.21
N LEU A 91 -2.52 -8.09 8.67
CA LEU A 91 -3.09 -7.09 7.76
C LEU A 91 -2.01 -6.40 6.92
N VAL A 92 -0.85 -6.11 7.50
CA VAL A 92 0.26 -5.48 6.78
C VAL A 92 0.84 -6.44 5.74
N ILE A 93 0.95 -7.72 6.06
CA ILE A 93 1.37 -8.74 5.09
C ILE A 93 0.38 -8.81 3.94
N PHE A 94 -0.92 -8.78 4.23
CA PHE A 94 -1.95 -8.77 3.21
C PHE A 94 -1.82 -7.54 2.30
N LEU A 95 -1.57 -6.36 2.88
CA LEU A 95 -1.33 -5.14 2.10
C LEU A 95 -0.10 -5.28 1.20
N THR A 96 0.94 -5.93 1.69
CA THR A 96 2.16 -6.15 0.90
C THR A 96 1.87 -7.05 -0.29
N ILE A 97 1.09 -8.12 -0.08
CA ILE A 97 0.66 -9.00 -1.16
C ILE A 97 -0.20 -8.23 -2.16
N TYR A 98 -1.12 -7.40 -1.68
CA TYR A 98 -1.95 -6.55 -2.52
C TYR A 98 -1.10 -5.58 -3.35
N HIS A 99 -0.09 -4.97 -2.73
CA HIS A 99 0.86 -4.08 -3.42
C HIS A 99 1.56 -4.81 -4.57
N GLU A 100 2.05 -6.02 -4.33
CA GLU A 100 2.70 -6.80 -5.39
C GLU A 100 1.71 -7.19 -6.48
N TYR A 101 0.47 -7.46 -6.14
CA TYR A 101 -0.58 -7.73 -7.12
C TYR A 101 -0.83 -6.51 -8.02
N LEU A 102 -0.85 -5.31 -7.45
CA LEU A 102 -0.98 -4.09 -8.24
C LEU A 102 0.19 -3.93 -9.21
N GLY A 103 1.39 -4.35 -8.81
CA GLY A 103 2.55 -4.37 -9.71
C GLY A 103 2.34 -5.30 -10.90
N ILE A 104 1.71 -6.45 -10.68
CA ILE A 104 1.36 -7.38 -11.74
C ILE A 104 0.33 -6.73 -12.69
N CYS A 105 -0.67 -6.04 -12.14
CA CYS A 105 -1.66 -5.33 -12.95
C CYS A 105 -1.01 -4.22 -13.79
N LEU A 106 -0.09 -3.47 -13.18
CA LEU A 106 0.64 -2.41 -13.88
C LEU A 106 1.38 -2.98 -15.08
N LYS A 107 2.06 -4.10 -14.89
CA LYS A 107 2.80 -4.75 -15.96
C LYS A 107 1.88 -5.24 -17.08
N SER A 108 0.74 -5.83 -16.72
CA SER A 108 -0.21 -6.32 -17.72
C SER A 108 -0.83 -5.18 -18.54
N LEU A 109 -1.10 -4.04 -17.90
CA LEU A 109 -1.58 -2.87 -18.61
C LEU A 109 -0.52 -2.29 -19.54
N LYS A 110 0.74 -2.25 -19.08
CA LYS A 110 1.87 -1.78 -19.88
C LYS A 110 2.07 -2.63 -21.12
N LEU A 111 1.96 -3.95 -21.00
CA LEU A 111 2.17 -4.90 -22.08
C LEU A 111 0.91 -5.20 -22.89
N LYS A 112 -0.20 -4.54 -22.57
CA LYS A 112 -1.50 -4.73 -23.23
C LYS A 112 -2.03 -6.17 -23.13
N THR A 113 -1.69 -6.85 -22.03
CA THR A 113 -2.16 -8.22 -21.76
C THR A 113 -3.25 -8.25 -20.68
N ASN A 114 -3.72 -7.07 -20.25
CA ASN A 114 -4.73 -6.98 -19.20
C ASN A 114 -6.07 -7.52 -19.66
N THR A 115 -6.70 -8.35 -18.83
CA THR A 115 -8.04 -8.89 -19.05
C THR A 115 -9.07 -8.37 -18.05
N LYS A 116 -8.65 -7.50 -17.12
CA LYS A 116 -9.52 -6.99 -16.05
C LYS A 116 -10.27 -5.75 -16.51
N SER A 117 -11.52 -5.62 -16.05
CA SER A 117 -12.39 -4.50 -16.40
C SER A 117 -12.16 -3.30 -15.46
N SER A 118 -12.69 -2.13 -15.84
CA SER A 118 -12.67 -0.97 -14.97
C SER A 118 -13.45 -1.21 -13.69
N LYS A 119 -14.54 -1.97 -13.76
CA LYS A 119 -15.32 -2.33 -12.57
C LYS A 119 -14.49 -3.14 -11.58
N PHE A 120 -13.68 -4.08 -12.08
CA PHE A 120 -12.78 -4.86 -11.23
C PHE A 120 -11.83 -3.95 -10.46
N PHE A 121 -11.21 -2.98 -11.14
CA PHE A 121 -10.26 -2.07 -10.49
C PHE A 121 -10.97 -1.13 -9.49
N ARG A 122 -12.20 -0.74 -9.76
CA ARG A 122 -13.00 0.05 -8.80
C ARG A 122 -13.29 -0.74 -7.53
N ILE A 123 -13.61 -2.02 -7.68
CA ILE A 123 -13.91 -2.88 -6.54
C ILE A 123 -12.66 -3.12 -5.69
N ILE A 124 -11.54 -3.46 -6.32
CA ILE A 124 -10.30 -3.73 -5.56
C ILE A 124 -9.74 -2.48 -4.90
N ASN A 125 -10.09 -1.29 -5.39
CA ASN A 125 -9.67 -0.04 -4.75
C ASN A 125 -10.26 0.12 -3.34
N GLU A 126 -11.34 -0.59 -3.04
CA GLU A 126 -11.93 -0.56 -1.69
C GLU A 126 -11.15 -1.42 -0.70
N VAL A 127 -10.35 -2.39 -1.17
CA VAL A 127 -9.61 -3.31 -0.29
C VAL A 127 -8.65 -2.57 0.64
N PRO A 128 -7.75 -1.68 0.14
CA PRO A 128 -6.86 -0.99 1.06
C PRO A 128 -7.59 -0.04 2.00
N THR A 129 -8.73 0.51 1.60
CA THR A 129 -9.53 1.37 2.48
C THR A 129 -10.03 0.60 3.68
N VAL A 130 -10.61 -0.59 3.47
CA VAL A 130 -11.12 -1.43 4.57
C VAL A 130 -9.96 -1.85 5.48
N ILE A 131 -8.85 -2.27 4.89
CA ILE A 131 -7.69 -2.72 5.67
C ILE A 131 -7.12 -1.56 6.50
N LEU A 132 -7.02 -0.37 5.92
CA LEU A 132 -6.53 0.81 6.64
C LEU A 132 -7.40 1.11 7.86
N ILE A 133 -8.72 1.08 7.68
CA ILE A 133 -9.65 1.31 8.79
C ILE A 133 -9.41 0.29 9.90
N LEU A 134 -9.29 -0.99 9.55
CA LEU A 134 -9.03 -2.06 10.51
C LEU A 134 -7.71 -1.87 11.25
N ILE A 135 -6.65 -1.54 10.52
CA ILE A 135 -5.32 -1.34 11.11
C ILE A 135 -5.35 -0.19 12.11
N ILE A 136 -5.97 0.94 11.75
CA ILE A 136 -6.01 2.11 12.62
C ILE A 136 -6.78 1.80 13.90
N PHE A 137 -7.95 1.15 13.80
CA PHE A 137 -8.69 0.78 14.99
C PHE A 137 -7.91 -0.16 15.89
N ILE A 138 -7.24 -1.16 15.31
CA ILE A 138 -6.47 -2.12 16.09
C ILE A 138 -5.28 -1.46 16.77
N VAL A 139 -4.58 -0.57 16.07
CA VAL A 139 -3.40 0.11 16.63
C VAL A 139 -3.78 1.10 17.72
N ILE A 140 -4.89 1.82 17.56
CA ILE A 140 -5.33 2.83 18.52
C ILE A 140 -5.96 2.18 19.76
N PHE A 141 -6.88 1.24 19.57
CA PHE A 141 -7.58 0.61 20.69
C PHE A 141 -6.76 -0.49 21.37
N LYS A 142 -5.87 -1.15 20.62
CA LYS A 142 -5.04 -2.26 21.10
C LYS A 142 -5.86 -3.27 21.93
N PRO A 143 -6.95 -3.83 21.36
CA PRO A 143 -7.79 -4.77 22.07
C PRO A 143 -7.01 -6.06 22.33
N ILE A 144 -6.78 -6.39 23.58
CA ILE A 144 -6.13 -7.62 24.04
C ILE A 144 -4.65 -7.69 23.64
#